data_91c12a306367e354f9672bfe86b72b08
#
_entry.id   91c12a306367e354f9672bfe86b72b08
#
_cell.length_a   1.000
_cell.length_b   1.000
_cell.length_c   1.000
_cell.angle_alpha   90.00
_cell.angle_beta   90.00
_cell.angle_gamma   90.00
#
_symmetry.space_group_name_H-M   'P 1'
#
loop_
_entity.id
_entity.type
_entity.pdbx_description
1 polymer ?
#
loop_
_entity_poly.entity_id
_entity_poly.type
_entity_poly.pdbx_seq_one_letter_code
_entity_poly.pdbx_strand_id
1 'polypeptide(L)'
;LLEKHMLYRRTVMKLAFGLAIGLGVAVSAAAALEDKADGNSAQVKVTWTDPAQFDEVRRGHQFHQAKPEVWLKEFRKTLVKSGDRILPKDQHLSVTITDVKLAGDFEPWHGPDFHDVRVVKSIYPPRVKLSFTLTDANGNEIESADRELRDLAFLNRGTSVRSNQPYRYEKRMLSDWLKREFAAEKR
;
A
#
# COMPACT_ATOMS: atom_id res chain seq x y z
N LEU A 1 -75.61 20.48 -11.75
CA LEU A 1 -75.29 21.90 -11.57
C LEU A 1 -73.80 22.13 -11.71
N LEU A 2 -73.43 22.85 -12.78
CA LEU A 2 -72.24 23.70 -13.01
C LEU A 2 -70.86 23.08 -12.83
N GLU A 3 -70.27 22.64 -13.92
CA GLU A 3 -69.23 23.31 -14.71
C GLU A 3 -68.39 24.35 -13.98
N LYS A 4 -67.05 24.14 -14.01
CA LYS A 4 -66.15 25.18 -14.50
C LYS A 4 -64.77 24.60 -14.89
N HIS A 5 -64.48 24.75 -16.16
CA HIS A 5 -63.18 24.70 -16.80
C HIS A 5 -62.10 25.49 -16.06
N MET A 6 -60.91 24.99 -16.03
CA MET A 6 -59.73 25.88 -16.07
C MET A 6 -58.59 25.19 -16.85
N LEU A 7 -58.39 25.73 -18.01
CA LEU A 7 -57.25 25.56 -18.89
C LEU A 7 -55.95 25.90 -18.15
N TYR A 8 -55.05 24.95 -18.00
CA TYR A 8 -53.70 25.26 -17.60
C TYR A 8 -52.77 25.28 -18.82
N ARG A 9 -52.30 26.48 -19.12
CA ARG A 9 -51.41 26.85 -20.23
C ARG A 9 -50.08 26.11 -20.09
N ARG A 10 -49.70 25.42 -21.17
CA ARG A 10 -48.33 24.91 -21.38
C ARG A 10 -47.39 26.09 -21.60
N THR A 11 -46.55 26.38 -20.60
CA THR A 11 -45.40 27.27 -20.78
C THR A 11 -44.20 26.39 -21.17
N VAL A 12 -43.80 26.54 -22.42
CA VAL A 12 -42.57 25.91 -22.97
C VAL A 12 -41.38 26.68 -22.43
N MET A 13 -40.68 26.10 -21.52
CA MET A 13 -39.40 26.64 -21.03
C MET A 13 -38.27 26.04 -21.88
N LYS A 14 -37.70 26.88 -22.72
CA LYS A 14 -36.49 26.57 -23.51
C LYS A 14 -35.33 26.41 -22.55
N LEU A 15 -34.83 25.17 -22.38
CA LEU A 15 -33.55 24.94 -21.74
C LEU A 15 -32.42 25.37 -22.67
N ALA A 16 -31.69 26.37 -22.27
CA ALA A 16 -30.43 26.75 -22.86
C ALA A 16 -29.38 25.65 -22.57
N PHE A 17 -28.89 25.06 -23.63
CA PHE A 17 -27.77 24.11 -23.61
C PHE A 17 -26.49 24.92 -23.33
N GLY A 18 -26.10 25.04 -22.07
CA GLY A 18 -24.84 25.64 -21.65
C GLY A 18 -23.72 24.63 -21.78
N LEU A 19 -22.80 24.95 -22.66
CA LEU A 19 -21.53 24.27 -22.94
C LEU A 19 -20.64 24.25 -21.68
N ALA A 20 -20.51 23.11 -21.05
CA ALA A 20 -19.51 22.86 -19.99
C ALA A 20 -18.44 21.88 -20.51
N ILE A 21 -17.58 22.37 -21.41
CA ILE A 21 -16.33 21.70 -21.80
C ILE A 21 -15.23 22.43 -21.05
N GLY A 22 -14.52 21.75 -20.15
CA GLY A 22 -13.23 22.23 -19.70
C GLY A 22 -12.92 22.22 -18.21
N LEU A 23 -13.11 21.09 -17.48
CA LEU A 23 -12.48 20.94 -16.16
C LEU A 23 -12.00 19.51 -15.81
N GLY A 24 -11.83 18.65 -16.80
CA GLY A 24 -11.49 17.23 -16.56
C GLY A 24 -9.99 16.89 -16.54
N VAL A 25 -9.10 17.80 -16.95
CA VAL A 25 -7.68 17.46 -17.17
C VAL A 25 -6.75 17.92 -16.04
N ALA A 26 -7.15 18.93 -15.26
CA ALA A 26 -6.30 19.48 -14.19
C ALA A 26 -6.23 18.59 -12.92
N VAL A 27 -7.28 17.80 -12.65
CA VAL A 27 -7.34 16.96 -11.43
C VAL A 27 -6.38 15.76 -11.54
N SER A 28 -6.22 15.17 -12.73
CA SER A 28 -5.28 14.05 -12.93
C SER A 28 -3.81 14.44 -12.74
N ALA A 29 -3.42 15.64 -13.15
CA ALA A 29 -2.02 16.08 -13.05
C ALA A 29 -1.64 16.44 -11.60
N ALA A 30 -2.56 17.04 -10.85
CA ALA A 30 -2.33 17.37 -9.44
C ALA A 30 -2.23 16.10 -8.57
N ALA A 31 -3.13 15.12 -8.75
CA ALA A 31 -3.07 13.85 -8.04
C ALA A 31 -1.79 13.06 -8.39
N ALA A 32 -1.33 13.09 -9.64
CA ALA A 32 -0.08 12.45 -10.05
C ALA A 32 1.18 13.14 -9.47
N LEU A 33 1.12 14.45 -9.23
CA LEU A 33 2.20 15.19 -8.59
C LEU A 33 2.24 14.95 -7.07
N GLU A 34 1.09 14.85 -6.42
CA GLU A 34 0.98 14.49 -5.00
C GLU A 34 1.45 13.06 -4.74
N ASP A 35 1.07 12.09 -5.58
CA ASP A 35 1.53 10.69 -5.49
C ASP A 35 3.06 10.57 -5.65
N LYS A 36 3.67 11.41 -6.49
CA LYS A 36 5.11 11.42 -6.68
C LYS A 36 5.85 12.09 -5.53
N ALA A 37 5.27 13.12 -4.92
CA ALA A 37 5.79 13.75 -3.71
C ALA A 37 5.79 12.79 -2.53
N ASP A 38 4.82 11.88 -2.45
CA ASP A 38 4.70 10.85 -1.42
C ASP A 38 5.63 9.64 -1.64
N GLY A 39 6.38 9.57 -2.75
CA GLY A 39 7.28 8.47 -3.07
C GLY A 39 6.59 7.28 -3.74
N ASN A 40 5.37 7.46 -4.25
CA ASN A 40 4.67 6.55 -5.16
C ASN A 40 5.15 6.77 -6.60
N SER A 41 4.85 5.84 -7.49
CA SER A 41 5.07 5.97 -8.94
C SER A 41 3.74 6.09 -9.67
N ALA A 42 3.80 6.34 -10.99
CA ALA A 42 2.61 6.32 -11.83
C ALA A 42 1.94 4.93 -11.91
N GLN A 43 2.71 3.86 -11.69
CA GLN A 43 2.21 2.48 -11.75
C GLN A 43 1.91 1.88 -10.38
N VAL A 44 2.60 2.31 -9.31
CA VAL A 44 2.49 1.69 -7.99
C VAL A 44 2.18 2.73 -6.94
N LYS A 45 1.03 2.58 -6.31
CA LYS A 45 0.56 3.38 -5.18
C LYS A 45 0.60 2.55 -3.90
N VAL A 46 1.26 3.06 -2.87
CA VAL A 46 1.36 2.38 -1.58
C VAL A 46 0.84 3.29 -0.48
N THR A 47 -0.14 2.80 0.24
CA THR A 47 -0.76 3.44 1.41
C THR A 47 -0.71 2.50 2.61
N TRP A 48 -1.17 2.95 3.75
CA TRP A 48 -1.31 2.15 4.95
C TRP A 48 -2.47 2.65 5.80
N THR A 49 -3.03 1.77 6.62
CA THR A 49 -4.01 2.12 7.65
C THR A 49 -3.32 2.81 8.83
N ASP A 50 -4.05 3.06 9.93
CA ASP A 50 -3.46 3.67 11.12
C ASP A 50 -2.30 2.83 11.69
N PRO A 51 -1.04 3.30 11.63
CA PRO A 51 0.10 2.55 12.11
C PRO A 51 0.09 2.29 13.62
N ALA A 52 -0.65 3.08 14.41
CA ALA A 52 -0.79 2.86 15.85
C ALA A 52 -1.48 1.51 16.17
N GLN A 53 -2.24 0.98 15.22
CA GLN A 53 -2.93 -0.31 15.36
C GLN A 53 -2.08 -1.51 14.92
N PHE A 54 -0.94 -1.29 14.29
CA PHE A 54 -0.07 -2.38 13.84
C PHE A 54 0.51 -3.18 15.01
N ASP A 55 0.65 -4.48 14.80
CA ASP A 55 1.14 -5.42 15.81
C ASP A 55 2.53 -5.03 16.34
N GLU A 56 3.39 -4.52 15.45
CA GLU A 56 4.71 -4.01 15.82
C GLU A 56 4.65 -2.85 16.82
N VAL A 57 3.70 -1.92 16.64
CA VAL A 57 3.55 -0.75 17.51
C VAL A 57 2.84 -1.10 18.80
N ARG A 58 1.76 -1.90 18.72
CA ARG A 58 0.96 -2.27 19.89
C ARG A 58 1.66 -3.17 20.88
N ARG A 59 2.52 -4.08 20.39
CA ARG A 59 3.25 -5.06 21.23
C ARG A 59 4.67 -4.64 21.56
N GLY A 60 5.19 -3.66 20.85
CA GLY A 60 6.54 -3.20 21.06
C GLY A 60 6.70 -2.39 22.35
N HIS A 61 7.86 -2.51 22.99
CA HIS A 61 8.23 -1.65 24.10
C HIS A 61 8.45 -0.22 23.61
N GLN A 62 7.80 0.76 24.28
CA GLN A 62 7.63 2.14 23.81
C GLN A 62 8.91 2.96 23.68
N PHE A 63 10.07 2.50 24.19
CA PHE A 63 11.19 3.40 24.46
C PHE A 63 12.23 3.54 23.33
N HIS A 64 12.39 2.56 22.42
CA HIS A 64 13.45 2.61 21.40
C HIS A 64 13.05 2.04 20.03
N GLN A 65 11.77 2.06 19.69
CA GLN A 65 11.34 1.63 18.36
C GLN A 65 11.50 2.74 17.32
N ALA A 66 11.98 2.37 16.15
CA ALA A 66 11.91 3.26 15.00
C ALA A 66 10.45 3.62 14.71
N LYS A 67 10.19 4.92 14.55
CA LYS A 67 8.84 5.42 14.23
C LYS A 67 8.28 4.68 13.00
N PRO A 68 6.99 4.33 13.01
CA PRO A 68 6.37 3.60 11.90
C PRO A 68 6.63 4.22 10.52
N GLU A 69 6.64 5.54 10.44
CA GLU A 69 6.86 6.29 9.19
C GLU A 69 8.23 5.95 8.55
N VAL A 70 9.24 5.62 9.36
CA VAL A 70 10.59 5.32 8.87
C VAL A 70 10.60 4.01 8.09
N TRP A 71 10.07 2.93 8.68
CA TRP A 71 10.06 1.63 8.00
C TRP A 71 8.95 1.51 6.95
N LEU A 72 7.81 2.18 7.12
CA LEU A 72 6.77 2.26 6.09
C LEU A 72 7.28 2.95 4.82
N LYS A 73 8.04 4.02 4.97
CA LYS A 73 8.69 4.70 3.83
C LYS A 73 9.65 3.77 3.08
N GLU A 74 10.44 2.95 3.80
CA GLU A 74 11.33 1.97 3.18
C GLU A 74 10.56 0.84 2.48
N PHE A 75 9.42 0.41 3.03
CA PHE A 75 8.54 -0.58 2.40
C PHE A 75 7.89 -0.03 1.13
N ARG A 76 7.34 1.18 1.18
CA ARG A 76 6.83 1.88 -0.02
C ARG A 76 7.90 1.94 -1.11
N LYS A 77 9.09 2.43 -0.79
CA LYS A 77 10.20 2.51 -1.74
C LYS A 77 10.55 1.16 -2.36
N THR A 78 10.51 0.10 -1.57
CA THR A 78 10.78 -1.25 -2.04
C THR A 78 9.68 -1.78 -2.97
N LEU A 79 8.41 -1.59 -2.59
CA LEU A 79 7.25 -1.99 -3.39
C LEU A 79 7.19 -1.23 -4.72
N VAL A 80 7.34 0.09 -4.69
CA VAL A 80 7.39 0.92 -5.90
C VAL A 80 8.53 0.48 -6.81
N LYS A 81 9.76 0.40 -6.31
CA LYS A 81 10.92 0.01 -7.12
C LYS A 81 10.81 -1.40 -7.70
N SER A 82 10.19 -2.33 -6.99
CA SER A 82 10.02 -3.70 -7.45
C SER A 82 8.84 -3.82 -8.41
N GLY A 83 7.73 -3.16 -8.12
CA GLY A 83 6.54 -3.15 -8.96
C GLY A 83 6.79 -2.51 -10.32
N ASP A 84 7.43 -1.36 -10.38
CA ASP A 84 7.79 -0.66 -11.65
C ASP A 84 8.66 -1.51 -12.59
N ARG A 85 9.35 -2.54 -12.08
CA ARG A 85 10.14 -3.45 -12.90
C ARG A 85 9.38 -4.69 -13.34
N ILE A 86 8.38 -5.09 -12.58
CA ILE A 86 7.68 -6.37 -12.74
C ILE A 86 6.39 -6.16 -13.54
N LEU A 87 5.65 -5.10 -13.23
CA LEU A 87 4.35 -4.84 -13.84
C LEU A 87 4.47 -4.43 -15.31
N PRO A 88 3.56 -4.89 -16.17
CA PRO A 88 3.33 -4.34 -17.50
C PRO A 88 3.04 -2.83 -17.42
N LYS A 89 3.37 -2.08 -18.48
CA LYS A 89 3.25 -0.62 -18.51
C LYS A 89 1.80 -0.10 -18.48
N ASP A 90 0.88 -0.95 -18.85
CA ASP A 90 -0.56 -0.73 -18.91
C ASP A 90 -1.31 -1.19 -17.64
N GLN A 91 -0.59 -1.59 -16.61
CA GLN A 91 -1.18 -2.01 -15.34
C GLN A 91 -0.79 -1.08 -14.20
N HIS A 92 -1.72 -0.90 -13.26
CA HIS A 92 -1.52 -0.09 -12.05
C HIS A 92 -1.82 -0.93 -10.81
N LEU A 93 -0.94 -0.84 -9.83
CA LEU A 93 -1.03 -1.57 -8.57
C LEU A 93 -1.24 -0.61 -7.41
N SER A 94 -2.34 -0.77 -6.69
CA SER A 94 -2.57 -0.12 -5.41
C SER A 94 -2.37 -1.12 -4.27
N VAL A 95 -1.53 -0.79 -3.29
CA VAL A 95 -1.26 -1.62 -2.11
C VAL A 95 -1.57 -0.83 -0.86
N THR A 96 -2.38 -1.42 0.04
CA THR A 96 -2.64 -0.86 1.37
C THR A 96 -2.08 -1.81 2.43
N ILE A 97 -1.07 -1.37 3.17
CA ILE A 97 -0.51 -2.13 4.30
C ILE A 97 -1.46 -1.99 5.50
N THR A 98 -1.94 -3.11 6.04
CA THR A 98 -2.95 -3.15 7.10
C THR A 98 -2.38 -3.61 8.45
N ASP A 99 -1.27 -4.33 8.46
CA ASP A 99 -0.57 -4.73 9.69
C ASP A 99 0.90 -5.05 9.40
N VAL A 100 1.75 -4.82 10.37
CA VAL A 100 3.18 -5.13 10.30
C VAL A 100 3.68 -5.67 11.63
N LYS A 101 4.50 -6.73 11.56
CA LYS A 101 5.39 -7.22 12.61
C LYS A 101 6.78 -7.37 12.01
N LEU A 102 7.74 -6.63 12.52
CA LEU A 102 9.12 -6.69 12.05
C LEU A 102 9.81 -7.97 12.51
N ALA A 103 10.88 -8.36 11.82
CA ALA A 103 11.71 -9.50 12.20
C ALA A 103 12.37 -9.27 13.57
N GLY A 104 12.38 -10.31 14.37
CA GLY A 104 12.88 -10.23 15.75
C GLY A 104 11.83 -9.74 16.74
N ASP A 105 12.19 -9.81 18.02
CA ASP A 105 11.38 -9.31 19.11
C ASP A 105 12.27 -8.83 20.27
N PHE A 106 11.66 -8.21 21.29
CA PHE A 106 12.33 -7.80 22.52
C PHE A 106 12.17 -8.90 23.56
N GLU A 107 13.27 -9.21 24.27
CA GLU A 107 13.31 -10.26 25.28
C GLU A 107 13.70 -9.67 26.65
N PRO A 108 12.81 -8.91 27.32
CA PRO A 108 13.13 -8.18 28.57
C PRO A 108 13.50 -9.10 29.74
N TRP A 109 13.18 -10.39 29.68
CA TRP A 109 13.53 -11.38 30.71
C TRP A 109 15.02 -11.73 30.77
N HIS A 110 15.84 -11.29 29.81
CA HIS A 110 17.28 -11.47 29.83
C HIS A 110 18.03 -10.45 30.71
N GLY A 111 17.34 -9.51 31.35
CA GLY A 111 17.88 -8.51 32.24
C GLY A 111 17.75 -7.07 31.73
N PRO A 112 18.07 -6.07 32.61
CA PRO A 112 17.83 -4.66 32.28
C PRO A 112 18.53 -4.17 31.01
N ASP A 113 19.74 -4.66 30.74
CA ASP A 113 20.55 -4.26 29.59
C ASP A 113 19.98 -4.76 28.24
N PHE A 114 19.02 -5.68 28.26
CA PHE A 114 18.42 -6.27 27.06
C PHE A 114 17.02 -5.75 26.77
N HIS A 115 16.47 -4.89 27.62
CA HIS A 115 15.10 -4.41 27.45
C HIS A 115 14.86 -3.71 26.09
N ASP A 116 15.89 -3.01 25.60
CA ASP A 116 15.81 -2.22 24.36
C ASP A 116 16.53 -2.88 23.19
N VAL A 117 17.00 -4.12 23.37
CA VAL A 117 17.70 -4.85 22.32
C VAL A 117 16.73 -5.75 21.56
N ARG A 118 16.58 -5.49 20.26
CA ARG A 118 15.81 -6.38 19.38
C ARG A 118 16.62 -7.63 19.04
N VAL A 119 16.14 -8.77 19.50
CA VAL A 119 16.76 -10.07 19.27
C VAL A 119 16.14 -10.72 18.02
N VAL A 120 16.97 -11.06 17.04
CA VAL A 120 16.54 -11.70 15.79
C VAL A 120 16.76 -13.20 15.88
N LYS A 121 15.68 -13.97 16.06
CA LYS A 121 15.66 -15.44 16.15
C LYS A 121 14.65 -16.01 15.15
N SER A 122 14.81 -17.27 14.75
CA SER A 122 13.92 -17.96 13.80
C SER A 122 12.45 -18.01 14.26
N ILE A 123 12.22 -17.98 15.57
CA ILE A 123 10.88 -17.97 16.17
C ILE A 123 10.14 -16.63 16.04
N TYR A 124 10.85 -15.57 15.63
CA TYR A 124 10.28 -14.22 15.42
C TYR A 124 10.33 -13.78 13.96
N PRO A 125 9.60 -14.48 13.06
CA PRO A 125 9.60 -14.15 11.64
C PRO A 125 8.88 -12.82 11.37
N PRO A 126 9.29 -12.10 10.31
CA PRO A 126 8.57 -10.92 9.85
C PRO A 126 7.20 -11.31 9.30
N ARG A 127 6.22 -10.42 9.49
CA ARG A 127 4.86 -10.55 8.96
C ARG A 127 4.36 -9.19 8.47
N VAL A 128 3.74 -9.18 7.30
CA VAL A 128 3.04 -8.01 6.75
C VAL A 128 1.68 -8.48 6.24
N LYS A 129 0.62 -7.82 6.67
CA LYS A 129 -0.71 -7.95 6.06
C LYS A 129 -0.93 -6.75 5.15
N LEU A 130 -1.50 -7.02 4.01
CA LEU A 130 -1.82 -6.00 3.02
C LEU A 130 -3.04 -6.42 2.19
N SER A 131 -3.74 -5.44 1.66
CA SER A 131 -4.68 -5.60 0.55
C SER A 131 -4.08 -4.99 -0.70
N PHE A 132 -4.41 -5.53 -1.87
CA PHE A 132 -4.01 -4.93 -3.13
C PHE A 132 -5.14 -4.96 -4.15
N THR A 133 -5.07 -4.04 -5.10
CA THR A 133 -5.91 -3.99 -6.29
C THR A 133 -5.01 -3.72 -7.49
N LEU A 134 -5.08 -4.60 -8.48
CA LEU A 134 -4.44 -4.46 -9.78
C LEU A 134 -5.48 -4.00 -10.79
N THR A 135 -5.20 -2.95 -11.55
CA THR A 135 -6.09 -2.42 -12.59
C THR A 135 -5.39 -2.35 -13.94
N ASP A 136 -6.18 -2.34 -15.02
CA ASP A 136 -5.69 -2.05 -16.37
C ASP A 136 -5.50 -0.53 -16.60
N ALA A 137 -5.07 -0.16 -17.82
CA ALA A 137 -4.90 1.24 -18.22
C ALA A 137 -6.20 2.07 -18.21
N ASN A 138 -7.35 1.41 -18.28
CA ASN A 138 -8.66 2.05 -18.25
C ASN A 138 -9.23 2.19 -16.83
N GLY A 139 -8.52 1.64 -15.83
CA GLY A 139 -8.95 1.62 -14.43
C GLY A 139 -9.89 0.46 -14.08
N ASN A 140 -10.09 -0.52 -14.98
CA ASN A 140 -10.86 -1.71 -14.65
C ASN A 140 -10.04 -2.63 -13.74
N GLU A 141 -10.68 -3.19 -12.72
CA GLU A 141 -10.06 -4.14 -11.81
C GLU A 141 -9.76 -5.47 -12.52
N ILE A 142 -8.49 -5.89 -12.46
CA ILE A 142 -8.01 -7.18 -12.95
C ILE A 142 -8.03 -8.19 -11.81
N GLU A 143 -7.52 -7.79 -10.65
CA GLU A 143 -7.41 -8.63 -9.46
C GLU A 143 -7.44 -7.77 -8.19
N SER A 144 -8.07 -8.29 -7.14
CA SER A 144 -8.09 -7.67 -5.82
C SER A 144 -8.08 -8.74 -4.75
N ALA A 145 -7.20 -8.63 -3.76
CA ALA A 145 -7.12 -9.61 -2.70
C ALA A 145 -6.41 -9.08 -1.45
N ASP A 146 -6.67 -9.76 -0.33
CA ASP A 146 -5.90 -9.63 0.91
C ASP A 146 -4.80 -10.68 0.96
N ARG A 147 -3.63 -10.31 1.47
CA ARG A 147 -2.49 -11.22 1.66
C ARG A 147 -1.90 -11.06 3.05
N GLU A 148 -1.55 -12.19 3.65
CA GLU A 148 -0.67 -12.25 4.81
C GLU A 148 0.67 -12.83 4.39
N LEU A 149 1.69 -11.99 4.38
CA LEU A 149 3.05 -12.37 4.04
C LEU A 149 3.79 -12.75 5.31
N ARG A 150 4.44 -13.92 5.30
CA ARG A 150 5.27 -14.41 6.39
C ARG A 150 6.47 -15.18 5.84
N ASP A 151 7.67 -14.85 6.30
CA ASP A 151 8.89 -15.57 5.90
C ASP A 151 9.46 -16.35 7.08
N LEU A 152 9.06 -17.62 7.20
CA LEU A 152 9.54 -18.51 8.27
C LEU A 152 11.01 -18.91 8.09
N ALA A 153 11.55 -18.80 6.88
CA ALA A 153 12.93 -19.13 6.55
C ALA A 153 13.83 -17.90 6.39
N PHE A 154 13.43 -16.76 6.94
CA PHE A 154 14.06 -15.46 6.70
C PHE A 154 15.56 -15.40 7.09
N LEU A 155 16.00 -16.20 8.06
CA LEU A 155 17.41 -16.31 8.45
C LEU A 155 18.20 -17.26 7.52
N ASN A 156 17.55 -18.28 6.95
CA ASN A 156 18.23 -19.33 6.17
C ASN A 156 18.43 -18.96 4.70
N ARG A 157 17.71 -17.96 4.21
CA ARG A 157 17.89 -17.47 2.83
C ARG A 157 19.14 -16.59 2.81
N GLY A 158 20.25 -17.13 2.29
CA GLY A 158 21.54 -16.47 2.24
C GLY A 158 21.46 -14.99 1.91
N THR A 159 21.60 -14.19 2.94
CA THR A 159 21.90 -12.78 2.76
C THR A 159 23.36 -12.70 2.44
N SER A 160 23.70 -12.11 1.28
CA SER A 160 25.09 -11.68 1.11
C SER A 160 25.45 -10.88 2.37
N VAL A 161 26.54 -11.26 3.02
CA VAL A 161 27.05 -10.64 4.27
C VAL A 161 27.20 -9.12 4.18
N ARG A 162 27.10 -8.55 2.98
CA ARG A 162 27.16 -7.12 2.66
C ARG A 162 25.87 -6.33 2.85
N SER A 163 24.75 -6.98 3.15
CA SER A 163 23.49 -6.24 3.29
C SER A 163 23.21 -5.88 4.76
N ASN A 164 23.93 -4.90 5.29
CA ASN A 164 23.60 -4.25 6.57
C ASN A 164 22.47 -3.21 6.41
N GLN A 165 21.55 -3.45 5.49
CA GLN A 165 20.45 -2.54 5.24
C GLN A 165 19.33 -2.74 6.28
N PRO A 166 18.78 -1.64 6.84
CA PRO A 166 17.64 -1.74 7.74
C PRO A 166 16.45 -2.42 7.04
N TYR A 167 15.69 -3.19 7.80
CA TYR A 167 14.48 -3.89 7.36
C TYR A 167 14.70 -4.84 6.17
N ARG A 168 15.88 -5.44 6.06
CA ARG A 168 16.28 -6.30 4.92
C ARG A 168 15.37 -7.51 4.74
N TYR A 169 14.85 -8.06 5.83
CA TYR A 169 14.00 -9.24 5.81
C TYR A 169 12.63 -8.92 5.21
N GLU A 170 12.02 -7.85 5.71
CA GLU A 170 10.73 -7.37 5.24
C GLU A 170 10.81 -6.90 3.79
N LYS A 171 11.83 -6.13 3.43
CA LYS A 171 12.04 -5.66 2.07
C LYS A 171 12.20 -6.82 1.07
N ARG A 172 12.93 -7.87 1.45
CA ARG A 172 13.04 -9.08 0.64
C ARG A 172 11.69 -9.79 0.52
N MET A 173 10.99 -10.01 1.63
CA MET A 173 9.69 -10.65 1.66
C MET A 173 8.68 -9.94 0.75
N LEU A 174 8.61 -8.61 0.81
CA LEU A 174 7.76 -7.78 -0.04
C LEU A 174 8.14 -7.90 -1.53
N SER A 175 9.44 -7.83 -1.86
CA SER A 175 9.91 -7.99 -3.23
C SER A 175 9.65 -9.39 -3.79
N ASP A 176 9.80 -10.43 -2.96
CA ASP A 176 9.55 -11.82 -3.36
C ASP A 176 8.05 -12.09 -3.54
N TRP A 177 7.19 -11.45 -2.73
CA TRP A 177 5.76 -11.49 -2.94
C TRP A 177 5.38 -10.90 -4.30
N LEU A 178 5.80 -9.68 -4.62
CA LEU A 178 5.53 -9.05 -5.91
C LEU A 178 5.93 -9.94 -7.09
N LYS A 179 7.10 -10.59 -7.00
CA LYS A 179 7.56 -11.50 -8.05
C LYS A 179 6.66 -12.73 -8.20
N ARG A 180 6.24 -13.32 -7.08
CA ARG A 180 5.37 -14.51 -7.11
C ARG A 180 3.97 -14.19 -7.60
N GLU A 181 3.42 -13.04 -7.17
CA GLU A 181 2.06 -12.63 -7.50
C GLU A 181 1.96 -12.20 -8.97
N PHE A 182 2.87 -11.34 -9.43
CA PHE A 182 2.72 -10.64 -10.71
C PHE A 182 3.74 -11.04 -11.79
N ALA A 183 4.83 -11.75 -11.50
CA ALA A 183 5.78 -12.17 -12.53
C ALA A 183 5.37 -13.48 -13.22
N ALA A 184 4.40 -14.23 -12.69
CA ALA A 184 3.97 -15.51 -13.25
C ALA A 184 3.16 -15.39 -14.55
N GLU A 185 2.61 -14.21 -14.87
CA GLU A 185 1.85 -13.97 -16.11
C GLU A 185 2.72 -13.85 -17.39
N LYS A 186 4.04 -13.96 -17.30
CA LYS A 186 4.93 -13.91 -18.47
C LYS A 186 5.19 -15.28 -19.12
N ARG A 187 4.30 -16.25 -18.93
CA ARG A 187 4.41 -17.55 -19.65
C ARG A 187 3.33 -17.70 -20.70
#